data_cb1378cfb139420f4ddbb4499391496c
#
_entry.id   cb1378cfb139420f4ddbb4499391496c
#
_cell.length_a   1.000
_cell.length_b   1.000
_cell.length_c   1.000
_cell.angle_alpha   90.00
_cell.angle_beta   90.00
_cell.angle_gamma   90.00
#
_symmetry.space_group_name_H-M   'P 1'
#
loop_
_entity.id
_entity.type
_entity.pdbx_description
1 polymer ?
#
loop_
_entity_poly.entity_id
_entity_poly.type
_entity_poly.pdbx_seq_one_letter_code
_entity_poly.pdbx_strand_id
1 'polypeptide(L)'
;PTRRSSDLYVASVKTFGLKREDFLAIVDGMEMDVPQDIRAPDLATLDLYCDRVASAVGRLSVRVFGLPEDDGIQLAHHLGRALQLTNILRDIDEDAGLGRLYLPREWLWHAGITNNDPARVTADRALPKVCAPLAERAKMHFQKSDEIMERNSRRAVRAPRIMSKYYRAILDLLIARGFAAPRAPVRVSKAAKIGILLRYAII
;
A
#
# COMPACT_ATOMS: atom_id res chain seq x y z
N PRO A 1 21.30 15.39 -11.84
CA PRO A 1 20.13 16.21 -12.11
C PRO A 1 20.57 17.53 -12.73
N THR A 2 19.99 17.90 -13.86
CA THR A 2 20.29 19.18 -14.50
C THR A 2 19.72 20.31 -13.63
N ARG A 3 20.37 21.49 -13.60
CA ARG A 3 19.96 22.69 -12.85
C ARG A 3 18.46 22.99 -13.01
N ARG A 4 17.90 22.72 -14.20
CA ARG A 4 16.50 22.91 -14.55
C ARG A 4 15.54 21.95 -13.82
N SER A 5 15.95 20.71 -13.53
CA SER A 5 15.10 19.76 -12.77
C SER A 5 15.07 20.05 -11.28
N SER A 6 16.19 20.55 -10.71
CA SER A 6 16.20 20.98 -9.30
C SER A 6 15.34 22.22 -9.07
N ASP A 7 15.32 23.17 -10.02
CA ASP A 7 14.52 24.39 -9.90
C ASP A 7 13.02 24.07 -9.96
N LEU A 8 12.59 23.15 -10.84
CA LEU A 8 11.21 22.67 -10.90
C LEU A 8 10.78 21.95 -9.61
N TYR A 9 11.67 21.14 -9.05
CA TYR A 9 11.43 20.46 -7.79
C TYR A 9 11.22 21.45 -6.64
N VAL A 10 12.12 22.41 -6.47
CA VAL A 10 12.04 23.47 -5.45
C VAL A 10 10.76 24.30 -5.61
N ALA A 11 10.41 24.65 -6.84
CA ALA A 11 9.17 25.38 -7.12
C ALA A 11 7.94 24.57 -6.70
N SER A 12 7.89 23.27 -7.03
CA SER A 12 6.78 22.39 -6.65
C SER A 12 6.65 22.23 -5.13
N VAL A 13 7.77 22.06 -4.42
CA VAL A 13 7.78 21.99 -2.95
C VAL A 13 7.15 23.22 -2.33
N LYS A 14 7.52 24.42 -2.81
CA LYS A 14 6.97 25.70 -2.33
C LYS A 14 5.49 25.87 -2.71
N THR A 15 5.14 25.59 -3.96
CA THR A 15 3.77 25.79 -4.47
C THR A 15 2.74 24.92 -3.75
N PHE A 16 3.08 23.68 -3.46
CA PHE A 16 2.15 22.72 -2.84
C PHE A 16 2.38 22.58 -1.32
N GLY A 17 3.32 23.31 -0.72
CA GLY A 17 3.63 23.21 0.70
C GLY A 17 4.05 21.80 1.12
N LEU A 18 4.85 21.12 0.26
CA LEU A 18 5.29 19.76 0.53
C LEU A 18 6.23 19.75 1.73
N LYS A 19 5.97 18.84 2.68
CA LYS A 19 6.70 18.78 3.94
C LYS A 19 7.98 17.95 3.80
N ARG A 20 9.08 18.45 4.34
CA ARG A 20 10.39 17.76 4.33
C ARG A 20 10.32 16.41 5.05
N GLU A 21 9.59 16.37 6.16
CA GLU A 21 9.41 15.14 6.96
C GLU A 21 8.80 13.98 6.16
N ASP A 22 7.91 14.24 5.20
CA ASP A 22 7.33 13.21 4.36
C ASP A 22 8.36 12.63 3.38
N PHE A 23 9.27 13.45 2.84
CA PHE A 23 10.37 12.94 2.02
C PHE A 23 11.36 12.11 2.83
N LEU A 24 11.69 12.54 4.04
CA LEU A 24 12.56 11.79 4.92
C LEU A 24 11.92 10.46 5.34
N ALA A 25 10.62 10.46 5.65
CA ALA A 25 9.90 9.24 5.97
C ALA A 25 9.95 8.21 4.83
N ILE A 26 9.88 8.65 3.56
CA ILE A 26 10.03 7.75 2.42
C ILE A 26 11.44 7.15 2.37
N VAL A 27 12.47 7.96 2.58
CA VAL A 27 13.87 7.47 2.62
C VAL A 27 14.06 6.48 3.75
N ASP A 28 13.61 6.84 4.97
CA ASP A 28 13.63 5.94 6.13
C ASP A 28 12.88 4.62 5.88
N GLY A 29 11.78 4.67 5.11
CA GLY A 29 11.03 3.48 4.71
C GLY A 29 11.81 2.59 3.75
N MET A 30 12.52 3.20 2.80
CA MET A 30 13.41 2.45 1.88
C MET A 30 14.60 1.85 2.63
N GLU A 31 15.12 2.53 3.64
CA GLU A 31 16.19 2.00 4.50
C GLU A 31 15.75 0.77 5.30
N MET A 32 14.45 0.66 5.65
CA MET A 32 13.91 -0.54 6.29
C MET A 32 14.02 -1.80 5.41
N ASP A 33 14.10 -1.65 4.09
CA ASP A 33 14.25 -2.76 3.14
C ASP A 33 15.71 -3.19 2.93
N VAL A 34 16.69 -2.37 3.35
CA VAL A 34 18.13 -2.62 3.15
C VAL A 34 18.72 -3.62 4.15
N PRO A 35 18.43 -3.55 5.46
CA PRO A 35 18.83 -4.59 6.39
C PRO A 35 18.09 -5.88 6.08
N GLN A 36 18.79 -7.02 6.12
CA GLN A 36 18.21 -8.35 5.86
C GLN A 36 17.12 -8.78 6.87
N ASP A 37 16.65 -7.88 7.73
CA ASP A 37 15.85 -8.16 8.91
C ASP A 37 14.36 -7.85 8.81
N ILE A 38 13.84 -7.46 7.63
CA ILE A 38 12.39 -7.38 7.47
C ILE A 38 11.78 -8.77 7.24
N ARG A 39 12.05 -9.66 8.20
CA ARG A 39 11.56 -11.04 8.25
C ARG A 39 10.60 -11.20 9.42
N ALA A 40 9.32 -11.21 9.12
CA ALA A 40 8.25 -11.28 10.09
C ALA A 40 8.34 -10.14 11.14
N PRO A 41 8.16 -8.87 10.72
CA PRO A 41 8.11 -7.74 11.65
C PRO A 41 6.94 -7.90 12.61
N ASP A 42 7.00 -7.25 13.77
CA ASP A 42 5.81 -7.09 14.60
C ASP A 42 4.79 -6.14 13.93
N LEU A 43 3.56 -6.15 14.43
CA LEU A 43 2.48 -5.34 13.87
C LEU A 43 2.79 -3.84 13.87
N ALA A 44 3.48 -3.34 14.90
CA ALA A 44 3.85 -1.92 14.99
C ALA A 44 4.90 -1.54 13.94
N THR A 45 5.89 -2.38 13.75
CA THR A 45 6.93 -2.21 12.71
C THR A 45 6.33 -2.30 11.31
N LEU A 46 5.40 -3.24 11.07
CA LEU A 46 4.67 -3.32 9.79
C LEU A 46 3.84 -2.05 9.53
N ASP A 47 3.13 -1.54 10.54
CA ASP A 47 2.35 -0.32 10.40
C ASP A 47 3.23 0.89 10.12
N LEU A 48 4.37 1.00 10.80
CA LEU A 48 5.38 2.04 10.55
C LEU A 48 5.95 1.94 9.12
N TYR A 49 6.26 0.73 8.66
CA TYR A 49 6.68 0.49 7.29
C TYR A 49 5.63 0.98 6.28
N CYS A 50 4.37 0.59 6.44
CA CYS A 50 3.27 1.05 5.59
C CYS A 50 3.11 2.59 5.62
N ASP A 51 3.31 3.22 6.78
CA ASP A 51 3.29 4.68 6.87
C ASP A 51 4.40 5.31 6.03
N ARG A 52 5.62 4.81 6.17
CA ARG A 52 6.80 5.36 5.53
C ARG A 52 6.81 5.18 4.01
N VAL A 53 6.54 3.97 3.53
CA VAL A 53 6.65 3.66 2.09
C VAL A 53 5.40 4.00 1.27
N ALA A 54 4.25 4.19 1.92
CA ALA A 54 3.00 4.44 1.22
C ALA A 54 2.24 5.67 1.73
N SER A 55 1.99 5.81 3.04
CA SER A 55 1.23 6.96 3.54
C SER A 55 2.00 8.27 3.41
N ALA A 56 3.32 8.29 3.55
CA ALA A 56 4.13 9.49 3.34
C ALA A 56 4.05 9.97 1.88
N VAL A 57 4.10 9.04 0.91
CA VAL A 57 3.85 9.35 -0.50
C VAL A 57 2.44 9.91 -0.70
N GLY A 58 1.46 9.31 0.00
CA GLY A 58 0.08 9.80 0.02
C GLY A 58 -0.02 11.23 0.54
N ARG A 59 0.65 11.59 1.65
CA ARG A 59 0.64 12.95 2.23
C ARG A 59 1.22 14.01 1.28
N LEU A 60 2.25 13.67 0.52
CA LEU A 60 2.75 14.56 -0.54
C LEU A 60 1.73 14.69 -1.68
N SER A 61 1.13 13.57 -2.10
CA SER A 61 0.19 13.54 -3.23
C SER A 61 -1.09 14.31 -2.96
N VAL A 62 -1.70 14.18 -1.77
CA VAL A 62 -2.96 14.86 -1.44
C VAL A 62 -2.84 16.38 -1.40
N ARG A 63 -1.65 16.91 -1.07
CA ARG A 63 -1.36 18.36 -1.16
C ARG A 63 -1.37 18.85 -2.60
N VAL A 64 -0.78 18.05 -3.51
CA VAL A 64 -0.80 18.36 -4.96
C VAL A 64 -2.22 18.26 -5.53
N PHE A 65 -3.05 17.35 -5.02
CA PHE A 65 -4.44 17.20 -5.45
C PHE A 65 -5.36 18.28 -4.86
N GLY A 66 -4.91 19.05 -3.86
CA GLY A 66 -5.64 20.15 -3.25
C GLY A 66 -6.74 19.68 -2.27
N LEU A 67 -6.52 18.59 -1.53
CA LEU A 67 -7.40 18.21 -0.44
C LEU A 67 -7.18 19.13 0.78
N PRO A 68 -8.23 19.36 1.60
CA PRO A 68 -8.08 19.94 2.93
C PRO A 68 -7.06 19.15 3.76
N GLU A 69 -6.28 19.83 4.60
CA GLU A 69 -5.13 19.20 5.27
C GLU A 69 -5.52 17.97 6.10
N ASP A 70 -6.54 18.08 6.95
CA ASP A 70 -6.98 16.98 7.82
C ASP A 70 -7.51 15.79 7.04
N ASP A 71 -8.37 16.02 6.06
CA ASP A 71 -8.90 14.97 5.18
C ASP A 71 -7.80 14.37 4.30
N GLY A 72 -6.87 15.20 3.83
CA GLY A 72 -5.72 14.74 3.07
C GLY A 72 -4.82 13.80 3.87
N ILE A 73 -4.49 14.15 5.12
CA ILE A 73 -3.68 13.31 6.01
C ILE A 73 -4.41 11.98 6.30
N GLN A 74 -5.71 12.03 6.63
CA GLN A 74 -6.50 10.83 6.89
C GLN A 74 -6.61 9.94 5.65
N LEU A 75 -6.83 10.53 4.46
CA LEU A 75 -6.89 9.77 3.21
C LEU A 75 -5.54 9.12 2.89
N ALA A 76 -4.44 9.85 3.04
CA ALA A 76 -3.09 9.32 2.86
C ALA A 76 -2.80 8.15 3.83
N HIS A 77 -3.21 8.29 5.10
CA HIS A 77 -3.09 7.24 6.11
C HIS A 77 -3.82 5.96 5.69
N HIS A 78 -5.11 6.08 5.37
CA HIS A 78 -5.93 4.89 5.09
C HIS A 78 -5.64 4.33 3.69
N LEU A 79 -5.60 5.16 2.64
CA LEU A 79 -5.36 4.66 1.30
C LEU A 79 -3.93 4.11 1.15
N GLY A 80 -2.92 4.78 1.72
CA GLY A 80 -1.54 4.28 1.72
C GLY A 80 -1.44 2.87 2.30
N ARG A 81 -2.02 2.66 3.50
CA ARG A 81 -2.04 1.33 4.14
C ARG A 81 -2.81 0.29 3.33
N ALA A 82 -3.96 0.64 2.77
CA ALA A 82 -4.73 -0.26 1.93
C ALA A 82 -3.93 -0.73 0.71
N LEU A 83 -3.23 0.20 0.05
CA LEU A 83 -2.38 -0.11 -1.12
C LEU A 83 -1.20 -0.98 -0.71
N GLN A 84 -0.49 -0.65 0.36
CA GLN A 84 0.70 -1.38 0.77
C GLN A 84 0.37 -2.79 1.29
N LEU A 85 -0.68 -2.95 2.09
CA LEU A 85 -1.13 -4.27 2.53
C LEU A 85 -1.56 -5.14 1.34
N THR A 86 -2.15 -4.54 0.30
CA THR A 86 -2.49 -5.24 -0.94
C THR A 86 -1.23 -5.66 -1.71
N ASN A 87 -0.19 -4.82 -1.76
CA ASN A 87 1.10 -5.18 -2.35
C ASN A 87 1.73 -6.37 -1.61
N ILE A 88 1.81 -6.32 -0.29
CA ILE A 88 2.35 -7.41 0.54
C ILE A 88 1.63 -8.73 0.24
N LEU A 89 0.31 -8.72 0.12
CA LEU A 89 -0.47 -9.92 -0.21
C LEU A 89 -0.30 -10.39 -1.66
N ARG A 90 -0.01 -9.47 -2.59
CA ARG A 90 0.22 -9.78 -3.99
C ARG A 90 1.60 -10.39 -4.21
N ASP A 91 2.59 -9.83 -3.55
CA ASP A 91 4.01 -10.06 -3.83
C ASP A 91 4.66 -11.07 -2.88
N ILE A 92 3.85 -11.82 -2.10
CA ILE A 92 4.32 -12.81 -1.09
C ILE A 92 5.44 -13.72 -1.61
N ASP A 93 5.30 -14.26 -2.82
CA ASP A 93 6.27 -15.20 -3.39
C ASP A 93 7.50 -14.47 -3.95
N GLU A 94 7.31 -13.29 -4.53
CA GLU A 94 8.38 -12.45 -5.04
C GLU A 94 9.25 -11.92 -3.88
N ASP A 95 8.63 -11.40 -2.84
CA ASP A 95 9.31 -10.92 -1.63
C ASP A 95 10.09 -12.06 -0.94
N ALA A 96 9.48 -13.24 -0.83
CA ALA A 96 10.16 -14.42 -0.28
C ALA A 96 11.39 -14.82 -1.10
N GLY A 97 11.31 -14.72 -2.43
CA GLY A 97 12.45 -14.95 -3.33
C GLY A 97 13.60 -13.96 -3.11
N LEU A 98 13.30 -12.76 -2.61
CA LEU A 98 14.27 -11.73 -2.21
C LEU A 98 14.70 -11.84 -0.73
N GLY A 99 14.26 -12.88 -0.01
CA GLY A 99 14.56 -13.09 1.40
C GLY A 99 13.76 -12.19 2.35
N ARG A 100 12.67 -11.57 1.87
CA ARG A 100 11.80 -10.65 2.61
C ARG A 100 10.50 -11.33 3.05
N LEU A 101 9.97 -10.93 4.21
CA LEU A 101 8.71 -11.44 4.73
C LEU A 101 7.98 -10.35 5.53
N TYR A 102 7.00 -9.68 4.92
CA TYR A 102 6.24 -8.58 5.54
C TYR A 102 5.00 -9.05 6.32
N LEU A 103 4.89 -10.36 6.62
CA LEU A 103 3.76 -10.89 7.38
C LEU A 103 4.01 -10.71 8.89
N PRO A 104 3.00 -10.27 9.67
CA PRO A 104 3.16 -10.01 11.10
C PRO A 104 3.55 -11.26 11.88
N ARG A 105 4.62 -11.18 12.68
CA ARG A 105 5.14 -12.28 13.50
C ARG A 105 4.09 -12.83 14.46
N GLU A 106 3.30 -11.98 15.07
CA GLU A 106 2.25 -12.39 15.99
C GLU A 106 1.19 -13.25 15.31
N TRP A 107 0.85 -12.91 14.05
CA TRP A 107 -0.15 -13.66 13.30
C TRP A 107 0.41 -14.99 12.75
N LEU A 108 1.69 -15.01 12.42
CA LEU A 108 2.39 -16.26 12.08
C LEU A 108 2.36 -17.22 13.28
N TRP A 109 2.69 -16.76 14.47
CA TRP A 109 2.65 -17.56 15.68
C TRP A 109 1.23 -18.06 16.02
N HIS A 110 0.22 -17.20 15.94
CA HIS A 110 -1.16 -17.61 16.15
C HIS A 110 -1.64 -18.65 15.12
N ALA A 111 -1.09 -18.64 13.92
CA ALA A 111 -1.36 -19.67 12.90
C ALA A 111 -0.54 -20.96 13.10
N GLY A 112 0.37 -21.00 14.08
CA GLY A 112 1.26 -22.13 14.34
C GLY A 112 2.53 -22.14 13.48
N ILE A 113 2.82 -21.04 12.77
CA ILE A 113 4.02 -20.88 11.93
C ILE A 113 5.11 -20.24 12.78
N THR A 114 6.05 -21.05 13.28
CA THR A 114 7.15 -20.60 14.14
C THR A 114 8.44 -20.31 13.38
N ASN A 115 8.52 -20.71 12.11
CA ASN A 115 9.65 -20.44 11.24
C ASN A 115 9.57 -19.01 10.69
N ASN A 116 10.71 -18.35 10.50
CA ASN A 116 10.83 -17.02 9.88
C ASN A 116 11.59 -17.05 8.54
N ASP A 117 11.93 -18.23 8.03
CA ASP A 117 12.48 -18.37 6.68
C ASP A 117 11.36 -18.09 5.65
N PRO A 118 11.51 -17.08 4.79
CA PRO A 118 10.44 -16.67 3.89
C PRO A 118 9.94 -17.79 2.98
N ALA A 119 10.84 -18.62 2.45
CA ALA A 119 10.46 -19.70 1.53
C ALA A 119 9.65 -20.78 2.26
N ARG A 120 10.00 -21.10 3.50
CA ARG A 120 9.24 -22.07 4.30
C ARG A 120 7.89 -21.53 4.74
N VAL A 121 7.85 -20.28 5.16
CA VAL A 121 6.60 -19.62 5.56
C VAL A 121 5.63 -19.55 4.41
N THR A 122 6.09 -19.16 3.21
CA THR A 122 5.21 -19.03 2.03
C THR A 122 4.72 -20.38 1.51
N ALA A 123 5.40 -21.47 1.80
CA ALA A 123 4.95 -22.84 1.47
C ALA A 123 4.05 -23.46 2.55
N ASP A 124 3.90 -22.83 3.72
CA ASP A 124 3.15 -23.39 4.84
C ASP A 124 1.63 -23.44 4.56
N ARG A 125 1.00 -24.56 4.87
CA ARG A 125 -0.45 -24.76 4.68
C ARG A 125 -1.31 -23.85 5.55
N ALA A 126 -0.78 -23.34 6.65
CA ALA A 126 -1.46 -22.43 7.56
C ALA A 126 -1.37 -20.95 7.11
N LEU A 127 -0.56 -20.62 6.08
CA LEU A 127 -0.39 -19.26 5.58
C LEU A 127 -1.71 -18.51 5.30
N PRO A 128 -2.76 -19.14 4.73
CA PRO A 128 -4.05 -18.47 4.54
C PRO A 128 -4.65 -17.90 5.81
N LYS A 129 -4.37 -18.49 7.00
CA LYS A 129 -4.85 -17.97 8.30
C LYS A 129 -4.18 -16.64 8.68
N VAL A 130 -3.02 -16.34 8.11
CA VAL A 130 -2.29 -15.08 8.30
C VAL A 130 -2.71 -14.04 7.26
N CYS A 131 -2.85 -14.46 6.01
CA CYS A 131 -3.20 -13.57 4.91
C CYS A 131 -4.65 -13.08 4.95
N ALA A 132 -5.59 -13.90 5.42
CA ALA A 132 -7.01 -13.51 5.47
C ALA A 132 -7.26 -12.30 6.39
N PRO A 133 -6.79 -12.24 7.66
CA PRO A 133 -6.95 -11.05 8.48
C PRO A 133 -6.20 -9.84 7.93
N LEU A 134 -5.07 -10.02 7.22
CA LEU A 134 -4.36 -8.92 6.57
C LEU A 134 -5.19 -8.34 5.41
N ALA A 135 -5.88 -9.20 4.65
CA ALA A 135 -6.80 -8.77 3.60
C ALA A 135 -8.01 -8.01 4.18
N GLU A 136 -8.57 -8.47 5.30
CA GLU A 136 -9.66 -7.74 5.98
C GLU A 136 -9.19 -6.37 6.51
N ARG A 137 -7.96 -6.28 7.03
CA ARG A 137 -7.38 -4.99 7.42
C ARG A 137 -7.24 -4.04 6.21
N ALA A 138 -6.81 -4.55 5.06
CA ALA A 138 -6.76 -3.76 3.83
C ALA A 138 -8.15 -3.28 3.39
N LYS A 139 -9.18 -4.13 3.45
CA LYS A 139 -10.57 -3.76 3.16
C LYS A 139 -11.08 -2.64 4.07
N MET A 140 -10.83 -2.75 5.38
CA MET A 140 -11.21 -1.72 6.35
C MET A 140 -10.58 -0.37 5.99
N HIS A 141 -9.30 -0.36 5.62
CA HIS A 141 -8.61 0.86 5.20
C HIS A 141 -9.17 1.42 3.88
N PHE A 142 -9.53 0.58 2.91
CA PHE A 142 -10.24 1.03 1.70
C PHE A 142 -11.59 1.65 2.02
N GLN A 143 -12.37 1.05 2.93
CA GLN A 143 -13.67 1.58 3.34
C GLN A 143 -13.52 2.99 3.95
N LYS A 144 -12.58 3.15 4.89
CA LYS A 144 -12.27 4.46 5.48
C LYS A 144 -11.83 5.50 4.45
N SER A 145 -11.06 5.06 3.44
CA SER A 145 -10.68 5.94 2.32
C SER A 145 -11.89 6.38 1.50
N ASP A 146 -12.86 5.48 1.25
CA ASP A 146 -14.09 5.83 0.51
C ASP A 146 -14.89 6.88 1.30
N GLU A 147 -15.09 6.71 2.62
CA GLU A 147 -15.79 7.65 3.51
C GLU A 147 -15.18 9.07 3.43
N ILE A 148 -13.83 9.16 3.37
CA ILE A 148 -13.13 10.44 3.25
C ILE A 148 -13.32 11.02 1.85
N MET A 149 -13.19 10.21 0.80
CA MET A 149 -13.34 10.65 -0.58
C MET A 149 -14.78 11.10 -0.91
N GLU A 150 -15.79 10.57 -0.22
CA GLU A 150 -17.20 10.95 -0.43
C GLU A 150 -17.50 12.37 0.00
N ARG A 151 -16.86 12.86 1.06
CA ARG A 151 -17.06 14.23 1.59
C ARG A 151 -16.16 15.29 0.96
N ASN A 152 -15.31 14.90 0.01
CA ASN A 152 -14.39 15.80 -0.66
C ASN A 152 -14.75 16.05 -2.13
N SER A 153 -14.23 17.14 -2.71
CA SER A 153 -14.50 17.49 -4.10
C SER A 153 -14.05 16.39 -5.06
N ARG A 154 -14.88 16.07 -6.05
CA ARG A 154 -14.58 15.05 -7.08
C ARG A 154 -13.24 15.27 -7.76
N ARG A 155 -12.88 16.53 -8.01
CA ARG A 155 -11.62 16.92 -8.65
C ARG A 155 -10.42 16.51 -7.79
N ALA A 156 -10.43 16.82 -6.49
CA ALA A 156 -9.33 16.53 -5.58
C ALA A 156 -9.13 15.02 -5.33
N VAL A 157 -10.24 14.24 -5.30
CA VAL A 157 -10.19 12.80 -5.03
C VAL A 157 -10.16 11.92 -6.27
N ARG A 158 -10.12 12.51 -7.49
CA ARG A 158 -10.16 11.74 -8.74
C ARG A 158 -9.03 10.71 -8.83
N ALA A 159 -7.78 11.13 -8.66
CA ALA A 159 -6.63 10.24 -8.73
C ALA A 159 -6.62 9.21 -7.59
N PRO A 160 -6.80 9.58 -6.31
CA PRO A 160 -6.96 8.61 -5.21
C PRO A 160 -8.06 7.59 -5.46
N ARG A 161 -9.20 8.00 -6.01
CA ARG A 161 -10.34 7.12 -6.29
C ARG A 161 -10.03 6.09 -7.38
N ILE A 162 -9.34 6.48 -8.44
CA ILE A 162 -8.88 5.56 -9.50
C ILE A 162 -7.92 4.53 -8.90
N MET A 163 -6.95 4.98 -8.10
CA MET A 163 -5.99 4.08 -7.42
C MET A 163 -6.72 3.12 -6.47
N SER A 164 -7.62 3.63 -5.63
CA SER A 164 -8.43 2.81 -4.72
C SER A 164 -9.18 1.71 -5.47
N LYS A 165 -9.90 2.06 -6.54
CA LYS A 165 -10.68 1.07 -7.30
C LYS A 165 -9.82 0.04 -8.01
N TYR A 166 -8.68 0.43 -8.54
CA TYR A 166 -7.75 -0.51 -9.17
C TYR A 166 -7.14 -1.49 -8.16
N TYR A 167 -6.67 -1.02 -7.02
CA TYR A 167 -6.07 -1.86 -6.00
C TYR A 167 -7.10 -2.74 -5.26
N ARG A 168 -8.32 -2.24 -5.08
CA ARG A 168 -9.42 -3.06 -4.57
C ARG A 168 -9.73 -4.23 -5.51
N ALA A 169 -9.73 -4.01 -6.83
CA ALA A 169 -9.89 -5.09 -7.79
C ALA A 169 -8.75 -6.13 -7.71
N ILE A 170 -7.50 -5.69 -7.43
CA ILE A 170 -6.39 -6.61 -7.15
C ILE A 170 -6.67 -7.41 -5.87
N LEU A 171 -7.05 -6.75 -4.78
CA LEU A 171 -7.33 -7.41 -3.50
C LEU A 171 -8.46 -8.45 -3.63
N ASP A 172 -9.53 -8.11 -4.35
CA ASP A 172 -10.64 -9.02 -4.58
C ASP A 172 -10.20 -10.28 -5.37
N LEU A 173 -9.33 -10.11 -6.37
CA LEU A 173 -8.74 -11.23 -7.11
C LEU A 173 -7.82 -12.08 -6.24
N LEU A 174 -7.04 -11.48 -5.34
CA LEU A 174 -6.19 -12.20 -4.39
C LEU A 174 -7.02 -13.04 -3.42
N ILE A 175 -8.10 -12.48 -2.89
CA ILE A 175 -9.04 -13.18 -2.00
C ILE A 175 -9.74 -14.32 -2.75
N ALA A 176 -10.21 -14.08 -3.97
CA ALA A 176 -10.87 -15.09 -4.78
C ALA A 176 -9.93 -16.25 -5.17
N ARG A 177 -8.65 -15.96 -5.46
CA ARG A 177 -7.63 -16.97 -5.72
C ARG A 177 -7.31 -17.79 -4.46
N GLY A 178 -7.40 -17.18 -3.29
CA GLY A 178 -6.89 -17.72 -2.04
C GLY A 178 -5.37 -17.53 -1.87
N PHE A 179 -4.88 -17.92 -0.68
CA PHE A 179 -3.49 -17.69 -0.26
C PHE A 179 -2.68 -18.98 -0.06
N ALA A 180 -3.27 -20.15 -0.35
CA ALA A 180 -2.55 -21.41 -0.32
C ALA A 180 -1.58 -21.53 -1.52
N ALA A 181 -0.42 -22.14 -1.29
CA ALA A 181 0.51 -22.46 -2.37
C ALA A 181 0.00 -23.67 -3.20
N PRO A 182 0.26 -23.74 -4.53
CA PRO A 182 0.91 -22.71 -5.35
C PRO A 182 -0.04 -21.56 -5.69
N ARG A 183 0.49 -20.33 -5.78
CA ARG A 183 -0.29 -19.12 -6.05
C ARG A 183 -0.07 -18.61 -7.47
N ALA A 184 -1.10 -18.65 -8.28
CA ALA A 184 -1.05 -18.05 -9.61
C ALA A 184 -1.00 -16.52 -9.51
N PRO A 185 -0.22 -15.82 -10.35
CA PRO A 185 -0.22 -14.36 -10.41
C PRO A 185 -1.62 -13.83 -10.76
N VAL A 186 -2.09 -12.80 -10.03
CA VAL A 186 -3.36 -12.13 -10.34
C VAL A 186 -3.13 -10.89 -11.21
N ARG A 187 -4.03 -10.66 -12.16
CA ARG A 187 -3.95 -9.50 -13.05
C ARG A 187 -5.35 -8.95 -13.31
N VAL A 188 -5.53 -7.65 -13.07
CA VAL A 188 -6.73 -6.94 -13.49
C VAL A 188 -6.77 -6.89 -15.02
N SER A 189 -7.87 -7.29 -15.63
CA SER A 189 -8.02 -7.33 -17.09
C SER A 189 -7.89 -5.92 -17.71
N LYS A 190 -7.48 -5.84 -18.98
CA LYS A 190 -7.40 -4.56 -19.69
C LYS A 190 -8.75 -3.85 -19.75
N ALA A 191 -9.84 -4.59 -19.97
CA ALA A 191 -11.19 -4.04 -19.99
C ALA A 191 -11.59 -3.44 -18.64
N ALA A 192 -11.30 -4.11 -17.52
CA ALA A 192 -11.57 -3.59 -16.18
C ALA A 192 -10.76 -2.32 -15.88
N LYS A 193 -9.48 -2.26 -16.28
CA LYS A 193 -8.65 -1.05 -16.15
C LYS A 193 -9.24 0.12 -16.93
N ILE A 194 -9.63 -0.10 -18.18
CA ILE A 194 -10.25 0.93 -19.02
C ILE A 194 -11.58 1.37 -18.41
N GLY A 195 -12.42 0.43 -17.95
CA GLY A 195 -13.69 0.74 -17.28
C GLY A 195 -13.52 1.63 -16.04
N ILE A 196 -12.51 1.33 -15.19
CA ILE A 196 -12.17 2.18 -14.03
C ILE A 196 -11.77 3.59 -14.50
N LEU A 197 -10.87 3.68 -15.48
CA LEU A 197 -10.42 4.98 -16.00
C LEU A 197 -11.59 5.79 -16.59
N LEU A 198 -12.39 5.21 -17.47
CA LEU A 198 -13.53 5.91 -18.09
C LEU A 198 -14.54 6.38 -17.04
N ARG A 199 -14.83 5.57 -16.03
CA ARG A 199 -15.80 5.92 -14.99
C ARG A 199 -15.35 7.09 -14.11
N TYR A 200 -14.05 7.24 -13.85
CA TYR A 200 -13.53 8.19 -12.87
C TYR A 200 -12.64 9.29 -13.47
N ALA A 201 -12.22 9.18 -14.73
CA ALA A 201 -11.42 10.20 -15.40
C ALA A 201 -12.26 11.30 -16.06
N ILE A 202 -13.52 11.01 -16.40
CA ILE A 202 -14.40 11.89 -17.18
C ILE A 202 -15.34 12.74 -16.28
N ILE A 203 -15.31 12.57 -14.97
CA ILE A 203 -16.24 13.28 -14.05
C ILE A 203 -15.52 14.40 -13.32
#